data_63fc0ab4ab8f3f54ba46ce7f31c35bfc
#
_entry.id   63fc0ab4ab8f3f54ba46ce7f31c35bfc
#
_cell.length_a   1.000
_cell.length_b   1.000
_cell.length_c   1.000
_cell.angle_alpha   90.00
_cell.angle_beta   90.00
_cell.angle_gamma   90.00
#
_symmetry.space_group_name_H-M   'P 1'
#
loop_
_entity.id
_entity.type
_entity.pdbx_description
1 polymer ?
#
loop_
_entity_poly.entity_id
_entity_poly.type
_entity_poly.pdbx_seq_one_letter_code
_entity_poly.pdbx_strand_id
1 'polypeptide(L)'
;MKIDVVAHIQAKPGSEADVREVLEGYIAPTLKESGCLRYDLFVDVDDPTRFTFIEEWASREALHAHSQSAHILAGRTRMAGLAAGPSWVQILTKPSS
;
A
#
# COMPACT_ATOMS: atom_id res chain seq x y z
N MET A 1 -5.78 -18.19 6.63
CA MET A 1 -6.58 -17.90 5.43
C MET A 1 -5.93 -16.76 4.66
N LYS A 2 -5.59 -17.05 3.42
CA LYS A 2 -4.99 -16.05 2.54
C LYS A 2 -6.00 -14.93 2.25
N ILE A 3 -5.53 -13.70 2.25
CA ILE A 3 -6.36 -12.54 1.90
C ILE A 3 -5.71 -11.75 0.76
N ASP A 4 -6.54 -11.04 0.03
CA ASP A 4 -6.14 -10.09 -1.01
C ASP A 4 -6.45 -8.69 -0.51
N VAL A 5 -5.58 -7.73 -0.87
CA VAL A 5 -5.75 -6.35 -0.43
C VAL A 5 -5.59 -5.42 -1.63
N VAL A 6 -6.46 -4.43 -1.70
CA VAL A 6 -6.34 -3.33 -2.64
C VAL A 6 -6.30 -2.04 -1.82
N ALA A 7 -5.23 -1.28 -1.99
CA ALA A 7 -5.05 -0.03 -1.27
C ALA A 7 -4.92 1.13 -2.26
N HIS A 8 -5.76 2.13 -2.12
CA HIS A 8 -5.75 3.31 -2.98
C HIS A 8 -5.19 4.51 -2.23
N ILE A 9 -4.26 5.21 -2.87
CA ILE A 9 -3.61 6.40 -2.33
C ILE A 9 -3.74 7.52 -3.35
N GLN A 10 -4.21 8.69 -2.92
CA GLN A 10 -4.34 9.86 -3.76
C GLN A 10 -3.31 10.90 -3.33
N ALA A 11 -2.46 11.32 -4.24
CA ALA A 11 -1.52 12.42 -4.00
C ALA A 11 -2.22 13.76 -4.22
N LYS A 12 -1.79 14.78 -3.49
CA LYS A 12 -2.16 16.15 -3.82
C LYS A 12 -1.57 16.52 -5.18
N PRO A 13 -2.25 17.34 -6.00
CA PRO A 13 -1.66 17.84 -7.25
C PRO A 13 -0.31 18.50 -6.97
N GLY A 14 0.71 18.10 -7.74
CA GLY A 14 2.07 18.59 -7.57
C GLY A 14 2.93 17.76 -6.61
N SER A 15 2.33 16.84 -5.84
CA SER A 15 3.06 15.98 -4.89
C SER A 15 3.24 14.55 -5.41
N GLU A 16 2.84 14.25 -6.62
CA GLU A 16 2.84 12.88 -7.14
C GLU A 16 4.22 12.25 -7.19
N ALA A 17 5.27 13.02 -7.49
CA ALA A 17 6.64 12.48 -7.51
C ALA A 17 7.11 12.11 -6.11
N ASP A 18 6.80 12.94 -5.12
CA ASP A 18 7.18 12.68 -3.73
C ASP A 18 6.39 11.51 -3.14
N VAL A 19 5.09 11.42 -3.44
CA VAL A 19 4.26 10.29 -3.03
C VAL A 19 4.79 8.99 -3.64
N ARG A 20 5.10 9.01 -4.93
CA ARG A 20 5.64 7.84 -5.61
C ARG A 20 6.93 7.35 -4.95
N GLU A 21 7.83 8.26 -4.59
CA GLU A 21 9.07 7.91 -3.90
C GLU A 21 8.81 7.21 -2.58
N VAL A 22 7.88 7.73 -1.77
CA VAL A 22 7.50 7.09 -0.50
C VAL A 22 6.95 5.69 -0.74
N LEU A 23 6.00 5.55 -1.66
CA LEU A 23 5.34 4.27 -1.93
C LEU A 23 6.28 3.23 -2.53
N GLU A 24 7.17 3.64 -3.44
CA GLU A 24 8.19 2.73 -3.98
C GLU A 24 9.13 2.26 -2.89
N GLY A 25 9.44 3.11 -1.93
CA GLY A 25 10.28 2.75 -0.78
C GLY A 25 9.67 1.68 0.13
N TYR A 26 8.35 1.45 0.08
CA TYR A 26 7.70 0.39 0.85
C TYR A 26 7.99 -1.01 0.29
N ILE A 27 8.28 -1.12 -0.99
CA ILE A 27 8.23 -2.42 -1.69
C ILE A 27 9.27 -3.40 -1.17
N ALA A 28 10.54 -3.03 -1.20
CA ALA A 28 11.62 -3.95 -0.81
C ALA A 28 11.48 -4.46 0.63
N PRO A 29 11.28 -3.60 1.66
CA PRO A 29 11.12 -4.10 3.02
C PRO A 29 9.82 -4.89 3.22
N THR A 30 8.73 -4.55 2.49
CA THR A 30 7.48 -5.28 2.61
C THR A 30 7.61 -6.70 2.05
N LEU A 31 8.30 -6.88 0.92
CA LEU A 31 8.50 -8.19 0.34
C LEU A 31 9.31 -9.13 1.26
N LYS A 32 10.03 -8.59 2.23
CA LYS A 32 10.76 -9.38 3.23
C LYS A 32 9.91 -9.72 4.44
N GLU A 33 8.72 -9.17 4.58
CA GLU A 33 7.84 -9.45 5.72
C GLU A 33 7.30 -10.87 5.65
N SER A 34 7.22 -11.52 6.81
CA SER A 34 6.62 -12.85 6.92
C SER A 34 5.15 -12.78 6.48
N GLY A 35 4.76 -13.66 5.59
CA GLY A 35 3.39 -13.74 5.09
C GLY A 35 3.06 -12.81 3.93
N CYS A 36 4.00 -11.99 3.47
CA CYS A 36 3.80 -11.20 2.26
C CYS A 36 3.97 -12.09 1.02
N LEU A 37 2.89 -12.29 0.27
CA LEU A 37 2.89 -13.13 -0.92
C LEU A 37 2.96 -12.30 -2.22
N ARG A 38 2.45 -11.08 -2.17
CA ARG A 38 2.46 -10.16 -3.30
C ARG A 38 2.37 -8.72 -2.78
N TYR A 39 3.12 -7.82 -3.40
CA TYR A 39 3.06 -6.41 -3.06
C TYR A 39 3.47 -5.58 -4.27
N ASP A 40 2.49 -5.21 -5.12
CA ASP A 40 2.71 -4.51 -6.37
C ASP A 40 2.10 -3.12 -6.34
N LEU A 41 2.88 -2.15 -6.78
CA LEU A 41 2.44 -0.77 -6.89
C LEU A 41 2.07 -0.45 -8.33
N PHE A 42 0.91 0.18 -8.50
CA PHE A 42 0.43 0.65 -9.81
C PHE A 42 0.13 2.14 -9.73
N VAL A 43 0.26 2.82 -10.85
CA VAL A 43 -0.21 4.20 -11.03
C VAL A 43 -1.30 4.19 -12.09
N ASP A 44 -2.33 5.03 -11.89
CA ASP A 44 -3.44 5.14 -12.83
C ASP A 44 -2.93 5.66 -14.18
N VAL A 45 -3.38 5.04 -15.27
CA VAL A 45 -2.92 5.37 -16.64
C VAL A 45 -3.29 6.82 -17.00
N ASP A 46 -4.42 7.30 -16.51
CA ASP A 46 -4.95 8.62 -16.88
C ASP A 46 -4.74 9.69 -15.80
N ASP A 47 -4.34 9.29 -14.60
CA ASP A 47 -4.19 10.23 -13.48
C ASP A 47 -2.94 9.89 -12.66
N PRO A 48 -1.84 10.65 -12.82
CA PRO A 48 -0.58 10.35 -12.14
C PRO A 48 -0.62 10.60 -10.62
N THR A 49 -1.70 11.16 -10.09
CA THR A 49 -1.87 11.35 -8.65
C THR A 49 -2.50 10.14 -7.96
N ARG A 50 -3.00 9.15 -8.73
CA ARG A 50 -3.68 7.97 -8.19
C ARG A 50 -2.79 6.76 -8.23
N PHE A 51 -2.53 6.21 -7.04
CA PHE A 51 -1.70 5.02 -6.86
C PHE A 51 -2.53 3.90 -6.23
N THR A 52 -2.19 2.66 -6.59
CA THR A 52 -2.88 1.48 -6.06
C THR A 52 -1.86 0.41 -5.75
N PHE A 53 -1.91 -0.14 -4.53
CA PHE A 53 -1.22 -1.39 -4.22
C PHE A 53 -2.18 -2.55 -4.40
N ILE A 54 -1.71 -3.62 -5.03
CA ILE A 54 -2.39 -4.90 -5.07
C ILE A 54 -1.51 -5.87 -4.29
N GLU A 55 -2.09 -6.47 -3.25
CA GLU A 55 -1.35 -7.22 -2.25
C GLU A 55 -2.00 -8.58 -1.98
N GLU A 56 -1.17 -9.55 -1.61
CA GLU A 56 -1.63 -10.84 -1.12
C GLU A 56 -0.87 -11.16 0.16
N TRP A 57 -1.60 -11.57 1.19
CA TRP A 57 -1.06 -11.88 2.50
C TRP A 57 -1.52 -13.27 2.94
N ALA A 58 -0.64 -14.00 3.62
CA ALA A 58 -0.96 -15.35 4.10
C ALA A 58 -2.07 -15.35 5.14
N SER A 59 -2.26 -14.23 5.87
CA SER A 59 -3.27 -14.11 6.92
C SER A 59 -3.55 -12.66 7.26
N ARG A 60 -4.65 -12.42 7.99
CA ARG A 60 -4.94 -11.08 8.50
C ARG A 60 -3.89 -10.63 9.51
N GLU A 61 -3.33 -11.57 10.29
CA GLU A 61 -2.28 -11.27 11.26
C GLU A 61 -1.03 -10.75 10.57
N ALA A 62 -0.66 -11.32 9.43
CA ALA A 62 0.47 -10.85 8.63
C ALA A 62 0.23 -9.43 8.11
N LEU A 63 -0.97 -9.14 7.64
CA LEU A 63 -1.34 -7.79 7.20
C LEU A 63 -1.30 -6.80 8.36
N HIS A 64 -1.80 -7.19 9.53
CA HIS A 64 -1.77 -6.34 10.71
C HIS A 64 -0.33 -6.01 11.11
N ALA A 65 0.55 -7.01 11.15
CA ALA A 65 1.96 -6.80 11.43
C ALA A 65 2.60 -5.82 10.43
N HIS A 66 2.25 -5.96 9.14
CA HIS A 66 2.69 -5.03 8.10
C HIS A 66 2.29 -3.59 8.44
N SER A 67 1.05 -3.38 8.85
CA SER A 67 0.54 -2.04 9.16
C SER A 67 1.25 -1.38 10.34
N GLN A 68 1.93 -2.15 11.17
CA GLN A 68 2.69 -1.68 12.33
C GLN A 68 4.20 -1.67 12.08
N SER A 69 4.65 -2.03 10.89
CA SER A 69 6.08 -2.10 10.57
C SER A 69 6.73 -0.73 10.57
N ALA A 70 8.04 -0.71 10.87
CA ALA A 70 8.79 0.55 10.95
C ALA A 70 8.75 1.35 9.63
N HIS A 71 8.86 0.67 8.49
CA HIS A 71 8.86 1.36 7.19
C HIS A 71 7.49 1.95 6.85
N ILE A 72 6.39 1.30 7.24
CA ILE A 72 5.05 1.83 7.01
C ILE A 72 4.79 3.02 7.94
N LEU A 73 5.16 2.93 9.22
CA LEU A 73 4.98 4.03 10.16
C LEU A 73 5.81 5.25 9.75
N ALA A 74 7.05 5.06 9.33
CA ALA A 74 7.90 6.13 8.83
C ALA A 74 7.31 6.77 7.56
N GLY A 75 6.81 5.94 6.66
CA GLY A 75 6.18 6.42 5.42
C GLY A 75 4.92 7.22 5.67
N ARG A 76 4.09 6.82 6.65
CA ARG A 76 2.90 7.59 7.02
C ARG A 76 3.27 9.00 7.49
N THR A 77 4.36 9.13 8.23
CA THR A 77 4.85 10.44 8.65
C THR A 77 5.24 11.29 7.44
N ARG A 78 5.94 10.70 6.47
CA ARG A 78 6.32 11.40 5.23
C ARG A 78 5.10 11.75 4.37
N MET A 79 4.07 10.90 4.36
CA MET A 79 2.86 11.12 3.57
C MET A 79 2.00 12.27 4.09
N ALA A 80 2.16 12.66 5.36
CA ALA A 80 1.45 13.80 5.92
C ALA A 80 1.78 15.06 5.11
N GLY A 81 0.76 15.72 4.60
CA GLY A 81 0.93 16.89 3.74
C GLY A 81 1.11 16.58 2.26
N LEU A 82 1.33 15.32 1.88
CA LEU A 82 1.49 14.91 0.48
C LEU A 82 0.23 14.24 -0.07
N ALA A 83 -0.52 13.54 0.78
CA ALA A 83 -1.74 12.84 0.38
C ALA A 83 -2.95 13.77 0.36
N ALA A 84 -3.86 13.54 -0.58
CA ALA A 84 -5.09 14.31 -0.75
C ALA A 84 -6.22 13.80 0.17
N GLY A 85 -5.91 12.97 1.14
CA GLY A 85 -6.86 12.40 2.08
C GLY A 85 -6.36 11.07 2.60
N PRO A 86 -7.15 10.37 3.43
CA PRO A 86 -6.76 9.06 3.94
C PRO A 86 -6.70 8.04 2.79
N SER A 87 -5.83 7.05 2.92
CA SER A 87 -5.81 5.92 2.00
C SER A 87 -7.09 5.09 2.18
N TRP A 88 -7.51 4.44 1.11
CA TRP A 88 -8.69 3.58 1.12
C TRP A 88 -8.24 2.14 0.89
N VAL A 89 -8.57 1.25 1.83
CA VAL A 89 -8.11 -0.13 1.83
C VAL A 89 -9.29 -1.08 1.82
N GLN A 90 -9.27 -2.04 0.87
CA GLN A 90 -10.21 -3.15 0.84
C GLN A 90 -9.46 -4.44 1.16
N ILE A 91 -10.00 -5.20 2.09
CA ILE A 91 -9.49 -6.53 2.44
C ILE A 91 -10.50 -7.54 1.88
N LEU A 92 -10.02 -8.40 1.00
CA LEU A 92 -10.86 -9.24 0.18
C LEU A 92 -10.52 -10.73 0.36
N THR A 93 -11.52 -11.57 0.14
CA THR A 93 -11.32 -13.02 0.01
C THR A 93 -12.20 -13.54 -1.11
N LYS A 94 -11.75 -14.61 -1.77
CA LYS A 94 -12.57 -15.25 -2.80
C LYS A 94 -13.71 -16.03 -2.13
N PRO A 95 -14.97 -15.79 -2.52
CA PRO A 95 -16.10 -16.44 -1.84
C PRO A 95 -16.19 -17.94 -2.09
N SER A 96 -15.53 -18.44 -3.12
CA SER A 96 -15.64 -19.84 -3.53
C SER A 96 -14.30 -20.56 -3.69
N SER A 97 -13.27 -20.10 -3.00
CA SER A 97 -11.94 -20.73 -3.08
C SER A 97 -11.65 -21.66 -1.92
#